data_5f80a3e5f75f4d077d72389f6c1ceffe
#
_entry.id   5f80a3e5f75f4d077d72389f6c1ceffe
#
_cell.length_a   1.000
_cell.length_b   1.000
_cell.length_c   1.000
_cell.angle_alpha   90.00
_cell.angle_beta   90.00
_cell.angle_gamma   90.00
#
_symmetry.space_group_name_H-M   'P 1'
#
loop_
_entity.id
_entity.type
_entity.pdbx_description
1 polymer ?
#
loop_
_entity_poly.entity_id
_entity_poly.type
_entity_poly.pdbx_seq_one_letter_code
_entity_poly.pdbx_strand_id
1 'polypeptide(L)'
;MKLGWYSALTGPERRTFWACFGGFGLDSMDTTMYGLVIPSLIATLGISRPEAGYLATAALVGAAIGGWGAGLLADRIGRLRVLQLTILWVAAFTFFAAFATSFSHLLVVRLLQGLGYGGEAAVGGVLISEVVRPALRGRVAASVQSGYALGYAISVGLLPIVSSFFPEAIGWRVLFALGILPAVLVFFVRRLVPESSIYSEAKKASAEAPPFWAIFAGPHLRHTVAAALMSTGIFGGAYVMITWLPTYLRSALHLSITGSSGYLAMNILGSLFGPLIYGWLSDRIGRRYSFMTFLLLQAGNVAIYLLAPVDAGTTVLLNFFLGAFQGALASGMLPTFAELYPTSIRASGQGFCLGGGRGFGSVVPASVGILAVNHPLGTAMGGCALCAYALAFVAALVLPETSGTDLHRIDAAAPAIQQMAGH
;
A
#
# COMPACT_ATOMS: atom_id res chain seq x y z
N MET A 1 2.68 8.28 -25.62
CA MET A 1 3.79 8.76 -24.78
C MET A 1 5.00 7.88 -25.06
N LYS A 2 6.08 8.40 -25.64
CA LYS A 2 7.33 7.63 -25.78
C LYS A 2 7.91 7.43 -24.38
N LEU A 3 8.10 6.18 -23.93
CA LEU A 3 8.77 5.82 -22.68
C LEU A 3 10.28 6.16 -22.73
N GLY A 4 10.60 7.38 -23.15
CA GLY A 4 11.98 7.84 -23.32
C GLY A 4 12.85 7.75 -22.07
N TRP A 5 12.21 7.81 -20.87
CA TRP A 5 12.91 7.62 -19.61
C TRP A 5 13.40 6.17 -19.43
N TYR A 6 12.63 5.17 -19.89
CA TYR A 6 13.00 3.76 -19.77
C TYR A 6 14.19 3.40 -20.67
N SER A 7 14.24 3.95 -21.89
CA SER A 7 15.38 3.75 -22.79
C SER A 7 16.66 4.42 -22.26
N ALA A 8 16.52 5.47 -21.45
CA ALA A 8 17.65 6.16 -20.81
C ALA A 8 18.22 5.43 -19.59
N LEU A 9 17.55 4.40 -19.06
CA LEU A 9 18.04 3.60 -17.92
C LEU A 9 19.25 2.74 -18.36
N THR A 10 20.23 2.66 -17.48
CA THR A 10 21.35 1.72 -17.59
C THR A 10 20.90 0.28 -17.33
N GLY A 11 21.74 -0.70 -17.67
CA GLY A 11 21.46 -2.11 -17.42
C GLY A 11 21.13 -2.42 -15.93
N PRO A 12 21.96 -1.97 -14.97
CA PRO A 12 21.67 -2.14 -13.54
C PRO A 12 20.35 -1.47 -13.11
N GLU A 13 20.10 -0.21 -13.54
CA GLU A 13 18.85 0.50 -13.20
C GLU A 13 17.59 -0.23 -13.71
N ARG A 14 17.63 -0.78 -14.95
CA ARG A 14 16.52 -1.58 -15.51
C ARG A 14 16.27 -2.86 -14.72
N ARG A 15 17.34 -3.56 -14.31
CA ARG A 15 17.21 -4.79 -13.51
C ARG A 15 16.61 -4.50 -12.15
N THR A 16 17.07 -3.45 -11.48
CA THR A 16 16.51 -2.99 -10.19
C THR A 16 15.06 -2.56 -10.35
N PHE A 17 14.72 -1.83 -11.44
CA PHE A 17 13.34 -1.46 -11.74
C PHE A 17 12.43 -2.70 -11.81
N TRP A 18 12.79 -3.72 -12.60
CA TRP A 18 11.96 -4.92 -12.74
C TRP A 18 11.88 -5.75 -11.47
N ALA A 19 12.94 -5.79 -10.68
CA ALA A 19 12.94 -6.45 -9.38
C ALA A 19 11.96 -5.78 -8.40
N CYS A 20 12.04 -4.46 -8.25
CA CYS A 20 11.14 -3.71 -7.37
C CYS A 20 9.70 -3.67 -7.91
N PHE A 21 9.52 -3.53 -9.24
CA PHE A 21 8.20 -3.59 -9.89
C PHE A 21 7.51 -4.95 -9.66
N GLY A 22 8.28 -6.04 -9.85
CA GLY A 22 7.81 -7.39 -9.57
C GLY A 22 7.45 -7.56 -8.10
N GLY A 23 8.32 -7.12 -7.18
CA GLY A 23 8.07 -7.15 -5.76
C GLY A 23 6.77 -6.46 -5.37
N PHE A 24 6.57 -5.20 -5.77
CA PHE A 24 5.30 -4.49 -5.55
C PHE A 24 4.09 -5.19 -6.16
N GLY A 25 4.27 -5.85 -7.31
CA GLY A 25 3.22 -6.68 -7.92
C GLY A 25 2.84 -7.87 -7.03
N LEU A 26 3.83 -8.52 -6.44
CA LEU A 26 3.64 -9.66 -5.54
C LEU A 26 2.98 -9.26 -4.23
N ASP A 27 3.39 -8.13 -3.65
CA ASP A 27 2.75 -7.54 -2.49
C ASP A 27 1.26 -7.28 -2.72
N SER A 28 0.94 -6.71 -3.87
CA SER A 28 -0.45 -6.48 -4.28
C SER A 28 -1.21 -7.77 -4.46
N MET A 29 -0.61 -8.74 -5.15
CA MET A 29 -1.21 -10.04 -5.42
C MET A 29 -1.60 -10.74 -4.11
N ASP A 30 -0.71 -10.76 -3.12
CA ASP A 30 -0.97 -11.39 -1.83
C ASP A 30 -2.07 -10.68 -1.03
N THR A 31 -2.00 -9.35 -0.94
CA THR A 31 -2.99 -8.55 -0.19
C THR A 31 -4.37 -8.68 -0.80
N THR A 32 -4.48 -8.65 -2.13
CA THR A 32 -5.76 -8.72 -2.84
C THR A 32 -6.31 -10.14 -2.91
N MET A 33 -5.47 -11.17 -3.04
CA MET A 33 -5.91 -12.58 -2.98
C MET A 33 -6.69 -12.86 -1.71
N TYR A 34 -6.23 -12.35 -0.56
CA TYR A 34 -6.95 -12.56 0.69
C TYR A 34 -8.39 -12.02 0.62
N GLY A 35 -8.58 -10.79 0.15
CA GLY A 35 -9.92 -10.20 -0.02
C GLY A 35 -10.82 -11.03 -0.94
N LEU A 36 -10.25 -11.57 -2.02
CA LEU A 36 -10.97 -12.41 -2.99
C LEU A 36 -11.42 -13.75 -2.41
N VAL A 37 -10.66 -14.33 -1.49
CA VAL A 37 -10.95 -15.66 -0.92
C VAL A 37 -11.76 -15.61 0.38
N ILE A 38 -11.99 -14.45 0.99
CA ILE A 38 -12.81 -14.32 2.23
C ILE A 38 -14.14 -15.06 2.13
N PRO A 39 -14.97 -14.91 1.05
CA PRO A 39 -16.21 -15.64 0.95
C PRO A 39 -16.03 -17.16 1.02
N SER A 40 -15.00 -17.68 0.37
CA SER A 40 -14.67 -19.11 0.36
C SER A 40 -14.15 -19.59 1.72
N LEU A 41 -13.38 -18.77 2.44
CA LEU A 41 -12.92 -19.07 3.80
C LEU A 41 -14.11 -19.15 4.79
N ILE A 42 -15.06 -18.22 4.68
CA ILE A 42 -16.28 -18.23 5.49
C ILE A 42 -17.08 -19.52 5.21
N ALA A 43 -17.26 -19.86 3.94
CA ALA A 43 -18.03 -21.04 3.53
C ALA A 43 -17.38 -22.37 3.90
N THR A 44 -16.05 -22.47 3.85
CA THR A 44 -15.31 -23.74 3.95
C THR A 44 -14.67 -23.99 5.31
N LEU A 45 -14.19 -22.95 5.97
CA LEU A 45 -13.59 -23.05 7.31
C LEU A 45 -14.56 -22.62 8.43
N GLY A 46 -15.76 -22.13 8.07
CA GLY A 46 -16.75 -21.67 9.05
C GLY A 46 -16.32 -20.43 9.85
N ILE A 47 -15.36 -19.65 9.33
CA ILE A 47 -14.93 -18.42 10.03
C ILE A 47 -16.03 -17.36 9.97
N SER A 48 -16.14 -16.61 11.05
CA SER A 48 -17.06 -15.47 11.13
C SER A 48 -16.50 -14.23 10.39
N ARG A 49 -17.39 -13.24 10.12
CA ARG A 49 -16.94 -11.95 9.54
C ARG A 49 -15.94 -11.21 10.43
N PRO A 50 -16.10 -11.14 11.77
CA PRO A 50 -15.05 -10.59 12.63
C PRO A 50 -13.71 -11.29 12.46
N GLU A 51 -13.70 -12.63 12.45
CA GLU A 51 -12.47 -13.40 12.27
C GLU A 51 -11.80 -13.11 10.92
N ALA A 52 -12.58 -12.99 9.84
CA ALA A 52 -12.04 -12.57 8.55
C ALA A 52 -11.41 -11.17 8.61
N GLY A 53 -12.02 -10.23 9.32
CA GLY A 53 -11.45 -8.91 9.58
C GLY A 53 -10.14 -8.97 10.39
N TYR A 54 -10.08 -9.80 11.42
CA TYR A 54 -8.86 -10.00 12.21
C TYR A 54 -7.71 -10.59 11.41
N LEU A 55 -7.98 -11.52 10.50
CA LEU A 55 -6.97 -12.08 9.59
C LEU A 55 -6.37 -11.02 8.66
N ALA A 56 -7.19 -10.11 8.12
CA ALA A 56 -6.71 -8.97 7.34
C ALA A 56 -5.84 -8.04 8.18
N THR A 57 -6.35 -7.66 9.36
CA THR A 57 -5.62 -6.78 10.29
C THR A 57 -4.31 -7.41 10.75
N ALA A 58 -4.26 -8.71 11.04
CA ALA A 58 -3.05 -9.40 11.45
C ALA A 58 -1.92 -9.29 10.40
N ALA A 59 -2.24 -9.48 9.12
CA ALA A 59 -1.26 -9.31 8.05
C ALA A 59 -0.76 -7.87 7.94
N LEU A 60 -1.64 -6.87 8.08
CA LEU A 60 -1.28 -5.45 7.98
C LEU A 60 -0.50 -4.96 9.21
N VAL A 61 -0.82 -5.45 10.42
CA VAL A 61 -0.02 -5.20 11.63
C VAL A 61 1.36 -5.84 11.49
N GLY A 62 1.40 -7.10 11.00
CA GLY A 62 2.67 -7.75 10.64
C GLY A 62 3.49 -6.90 9.67
N ALA A 63 2.85 -6.31 8.66
CA ALA A 63 3.51 -5.44 7.68
C ALA A 63 4.10 -4.17 8.32
N ALA A 64 3.40 -3.55 9.25
CA ALA A 64 3.92 -2.38 9.96
C ALA A 64 5.18 -2.72 10.78
N ILE A 65 5.16 -3.83 11.51
CA ILE A 65 6.30 -4.32 12.30
C ILE A 65 7.44 -4.77 11.38
N GLY A 66 7.11 -5.53 10.32
CA GLY A 66 8.07 -6.07 9.36
C GLY A 66 8.81 -5.01 8.57
N GLY A 67 8.12 -3.93 8.18
CA GLY A 67 8.74 -2.80 7.50
C GLY A 67 9.83 -2.13 8.36
N TRP A 68 9.57 -1.97 9.63
CA TRP A 68 10.53 -1.46 10.60
C TRP A 68 11.73 -2.40 10.78
N GLY A 69 11.44 -3.67 11.08
CA GLY A 69 12.47 -4.67 11.30
C GLY A 69 13.35 -4.88 10.08
N ALA A 70 12.77 -4.96 8.89
CA ALA A 70 13.50 -5.12 7.65
C ALA A 70 14.33 -3.89 7.28
N GLY A 71 13.86 -2.68 7.57
CA GLY A 71 14.66 -1.45 7.42
C GLY A 71 15.95 -1.51 8.24
N LEU A 72 15.82 -1.81 9.55
CA LEU A 72 16.98 -1.97 10.45
C LEU A 72 17.92 -3.11 10.02
N LEU A 73 17.35 -4.21 9.55
CA LEU A 73 18.14 -5.34 9.05
C LEU A 73 18.88 -4.99 7.76
N ALA A 74 18.24 -4.23 6.86
CA ALA A 74 18.82 -3.80 5.60
C ALA A 74 20.03 -2.86 5.80
N ASP A 75 20.01 -2.05 6.85
CA ASP A 75 21.16 -1.23 7.23
C ASP A 75 22.36 -2.07 7.70
N ARG A 76 22.12 -3.25 8.25
CA ARG A 76 23.17 -4.14 8.77
C ARG A 76 23.73 -5.11 7.74
N ILE A 77 22.88 -5.80 7.00
CA ILE A 77 23.29 -6.92 6.12
C ILE A 77 23.17 -6.61 4.62
N GLY A 78 22.64 -5.43 4.25
CA GLY A 78 22.50 -4.96 2.87
C GLY A 78 21.06 -5.00 2.36
N ARG A 79 20.75 -4.06 1.44
CA ARG A 79 19.40 -3.88 0.90
C ARG A 79 18.95 -5.09 0.08
N LEU A 80 19.82 -5.57 -0.80
CA LEU A 80 19.50 -6.67 -1.71
C LEU A 80 19.24 -7.97 -0.96
N ARG A 81 20.05 -8.29 0.06
CA ARG A 81 19.88 -9.53 0.85
C ARG A 81 18.56 -9.52 1.60
N VAL A 82 18.21 -8.37 2.21
CA VAL A 82 16.93 -8.27 2.96
C VAL A 82 15.75 -8.35 2.01
N LEU A 83 15.81 -7.69 0.84
CA LEU A 83 14.77 -7.82 -0.18
C LEU A 83 14.54 -9.27 -0.60
N GLN A 84 15.60 -10.05 -0.81
CA GLN A 84 15.50 -11.48 -1.13
C GLN A 84 14.86 -12.28 -0.01
N LEU A 85 15.28 -12.03 1.24
CA LEU A 85 14.74 -12.71 2.41
C LEU A 85 13.25 -12.41 2.60
N THR A 86 12.82 -11.15 2.41
CA THR A 86 11.42 -10.75 2.57
C THR A 86 10.53 -11.37 1.50
N ILE A 87 10.96 -11.40 0.23
CA ILE A 87 10.21 -12.06 -0.84
C ILE A 87 10.07 -13.57 -0.57
N LEU A 88 11.16 -14.26 -0.19
CA LEU A 88 11.10 -15.68 0.16
C LEU A 88 10.18 -15.93 1.35
N TRP A 89 10.24 -15.06 2.35
CA TRP A 89 9.40 -15.15 3.55
C TRP A 89 7.92 -15.01 3.20
N VAL A 90 7.54 -13.99 2.42
CA VAL A 90 6.16 -13.80 1.96
C VAL A 90 5.70 -15.02 1.18
N ALA A 91 6.47 -15.45 0.19
CA ALA A 91 6.12 -16.61 -0.65
C ALA A 91 5.92 -17.89 0.16
N ALA A 92 6.79 -18.15 1.16
CA ALA A 92 6.68 -19.32 2.02
C ALA A 92 5.40 -19.29 2.88
N PHE A 93 5.11 -18.14 3.53
CA PHE A 93 3.93 -18.05 4.39
C PHE A 93 2.63 -17.94 3.59
N THR A 94 2.63 -17.36 2.38
CA THR A 94 1.49 -17.45 1.47
C THR A 94 1.20 -18.90 1.07
N PHE A 95 2.25 -19.66 0.75
CA PHE A 95 2.11 -21.08 0.47
C PHE A 95 1.60 -21.88 1.68
N PHE A 96 2.11 -21.61 2.89
CA PHE A 96 1.63 -22.27 4.11
C PHE A 96 0.17 -21.93 4.42
N ALA A 97 -0.32 -20.77 4.04
CA ALA A 97 -1.74 -20.43 4.19
C ALA A 97 -2.66 -21.41 3.44
N ALA A 98 -2.20 -22.01 2.32
CA ALA A 98 -2.95 -23.03 1.59
C ALA A 98 -3.29 -24.28 2.42
N PHE A 99 -2.50 -24.58 3.43
CA PHE A 99 -2.67 -25.75 4.29
C PHE A 99 -3.41 -25.46 5.60
N ALA A 100 -3.93 -24.24 5.74
CA ALA A 100 -4.65 -23.87 6.94
C ALA A 100 -5.96 -24.64 7.11
N THR A 101 -6.21 -25.09 8.35
CA THR A 101 -7.38 -25.88 8.73
C THR A 101 -8.25 -25.18 9.78
N SER A 102 -7.77 -24.08 10.34
CA SER A 102 -8.48 -23.32 11.38
C SER A 102 -8.17 -21.82 11.30
N PHE A 103 -9.03 -21.02 11.95
CA PHE A 103 -8.79 -19.58 12.14
C PHE A 103 -7.43 -19.31 12.79
N SER A 104 -7.10 -19.96 13.89
CA SER A 104 -5.85 -19.72 14.63
C SER A 104 -4.61 -20.03 13.78
N HIS A 105 -4.66 -21.08 12.95
CA HIS A 105 -3.56 -21.39 12.03
C HIS A 105 -3.41 -20.25 10.99
N LEU A 106 -4.50 -19.82 10.35
CA LEU A 106 -4.47 -18.70 9.41
C LEU A 106 -4.00 -17.41 10.08
N LEU A 107 -4.42 -17.13 11.31
CA LEU A 107 -4.04 -15.91 12.03
C LEU A 107 -2.53 -15.79 12.20
N VAL A 108 -1.89 -16.86 12.66
CA VAL A 108 -0.44 -16.92 12.83
C VAL A 108 0.28 -16.78 11.47
N VAL A 109 -0.19 -17.53 10.48
CA VAL A 109 0.41 -17.50 9.13
C VAL A 109 0.28 -16.11 8.52
N ARG A 110 -0.87 -15.45 8.62
CA ARG A 110 -1.13 -14.10 8.11
C ARG A 110 -0.28 -13.03 8.82
N LEU A 111 -0.11 -13.14 10.14
CA LEU A 111 0.77 -12.24 10.89
C LEU A 111 2.23 -12.37 10.42
N LEU A 112 2.73 -13.60 10.32
CA LEU A 112 4.09 -13.88 9.87
C LEU A 112 4.32 -13.48 8.42
N GLN A 113 3.36 -13.73 7.53
CA GLN A 113 3.36 -13.29 6.14
C GLN A 113 3.48 -11.76 6.06
N GLY A 114 2.71 -11.04 6.89
CA GLY A 114 2.77 -9.59 7.00
C GLY A 114 4.16 -9.05 7.29
N LEU A 115 4.94 -9.71 8.16
CA LEU A 115 6.33 -9.28 8.46
C LEU A 115 7.18 -9.16 7.18
N GLY A 116 7.06 -10.11 6.27
CA GLY A 116 7.77 -10.07 4.98
C GLY A 116 7.24 -8.97 4.06
N TYR A 117 5.91 -8.86 3.96
CA TYR A 117 5.22 -7.87 3.12
C TYR A 117 5.66 -6.43 3.42
N GLY A 118 5.65 -6.03 4.70
CA GLY A 118 6.11 -4.70 5.09
C GLY A 118 7.58 -4.45 4.78
N GLY A 119 8.42 -5.49 4.96
CA GLY A 119 9.84 -5.42 4.69
C GLY A 119 10.17 -5.23 3.21
N GLU A 120 9.46 -5.90 2.34
CA GLU A 120 9.63 -5.78 0.88
C GLU A 120 9.36 -4.34 0.41
N ALA A 121 8.23 -3.77 0.81
CA ALA A 121 7.86 -2.41 0.43
C ALA A 121 8.88 -1.36 0.92
N ALA A 122 9.38 -1.50 2.17
CA ALA A 122 10.36 -0.59 2.75
C ALA A 122 11.71 -0.68 2.03
N VAL A 123 12.24 -1.89 1.89
CA VAL A 123 13.60 -2.11 1.33
C VAL A 123 13.63 -1.90 -0.18
N GLY A 124 12.58 -2.33 -0.91
CA GLY A 124 12.46 -2.10 -2.36
C GLY A 124 12.40 -0.62 -2.71
N GLY A 125 11.67 0.18 -1.92
CA GLY A 125 11.60 1.63 -2.09
C GLY A 125 12.96 2.33 -1.89
N VAL A 126 13.73 1.90 -0.88
CA VAL A 126 15.09 2.41 -0.64
C VAL A 126 16.01 2.00 -1.77
N LEU A 127 16.04 0.72 -2.14
CA LEU A 127 16.94 0.18 -3.17
C LEU A 127 16.75 0.91 -4.51
N ILE A 128 15.50 1.13 -4.97
CA ILE A 128 15.24 1.85 -6.21
C ILE A 128 15.71 3.30 -6.15
N SER A 129 15.57 3.94 -4.99
CA SER A 129 15.99 5.34 -4.79
C SER A 129 17.51 5.51 -4.74
N GLU A 130 18.24 4.49 -4.30
CA GLU A 130 19.70 4.50 -4.20
C GLU A 130 20.37 4.13 -5.54
N VAL A 131 19.80 3.20 -6.31
CA VAL A 131 20.38 2.71 -7.56
C VAL A 131 20.08 3.64 -8.74
N VAL A 132 18.90 4.25 -8.78
CA VAL A 132 18.46 5.07 -9.91
C VAL A 132 19.00 6.51 -9.79
N ARG A 133 19.56 7.02 -10.89
CA ARG A 133 20.05 8.39 -10.99
C ARG A 133 19.01 9.43 -10.57
N PRO A 134 19.42 10.53 -9.88
CA PRO A 134 18.49 11.56 -9.38
C PRO A 134 17.51 12.09 -10.42
N ALA A 135 17.97 12.33 -11.66
CA ALA A 135 17.15 12.87 -12.75
C ALA A 135 15.98 11.97 -13.19
N LEU A 136 16.04 10.66 -12.93
CA LEU A 136 15.03 9.68 -13.34
C LEU A 136 14.31 9.05 -12.13
N ARG A 137 14.82 9.25 -10.91
CA ARG A 137 14.37 8.60 -9.67
C ARG A 137 12.86 8.73 -9.44
N GLY A 138 12.30 9.93 -9.56
CA GLY A 138 10.88 10.16 -9.35
C GLY A 138 9.99 9.40 -10.34
N ARG A 139 10.35 9.42 -11.63
CA ARG A 139 9.61 8.71 -12.69
C ARG A 139 9.69 7.19 -12.53
N VAL A 140 10.87 6.69 -12.19
CA VAL A 140 11.10 5.25 -11.99
C VAL A 140 10.36 4.76 -10.76
N ALA A 141 10.44 5.47 -9.62
CA ALA A 141 9.73 5.11 -8.40
C ALA A 141 8.21 5.13 -8.59
N ALA A 142 7.67 6.14 -9.26
CA ALA A 142 6.24 6.19 -9.61
C ALA A 142 5.82 5.02 -10.53
N SER A 143 6.68 4.64 -11.48
CA SER A 143 6.40 3.51 -12.36
C SER A 143 6.49 2.16 -11.62
N VAL A 144 7.36 2.01 -10.63
CA VAL A 144 7.41 0.82 -9.75
C VAL A 144 6.09 0.64 -9.00
N GLN A 145 5.49 1.71 -8.52
CA GLN A 145 4.18 1.67 -7.85
C GLN A 145 3.06 1.11 -8.74
N SER A 146 3.15 1.25 -10.08
CA SER A 146 2.17 0.67 -11.00
C SER A 146 2.21 -0.87 -11.02
N GLY A 147 3.28 -1.50 -10.50
CA GLY A 147 3.34 -2.94 -10.24
C GLY A 147 2.20 -3.41 -9.35
N TYR A 148 1.74 -2.56 -8.41
CA TYR A 148 0.59 -2.88 -7.56
C TYR A 148 -0.69 -3.16 -8.38
N ALA A 149 -0.99 -2.34 -9.38
CA ALA A 149 -2.16 -2.55 -10.24
C ALA A 149 -2.04 -3.85 -11.06
N LEU A 150 -0.82 -4.22 -11.50
CA LEU A 150 -0.58 -5.48 -12.19
C LEU A 150 -0.80 -6.69 -11.27
N GLY A 151 -0.28 -6.68 -10.06
CA GLY A 151 -0.49 -7.75 -9.07
C GLY A 151 -1.97 -7.94 -8.74
N TYR A 152 -2.70 -6.84 -8.58
CA TYR A 152 -4.15 -6.87 -8.39
C TYR A 152 -4.86 -7.48 -9.61
N ALA A 153 -4.49 -7.08 -10.83
CA ALA A 153 -5.07 -7.61 -12.06
C ALA A 153 -4.83 -9.12 -12.20
N ILE A 154 -3.62 -9.60 -11.86
CA ILE A 154 -3.29 -11.03 -11.85
C ILE A 154 -4.18 -11.78 -10.86
N SER A 155 -4.33 -11.29 -9.63
CA SER A 155 -5.18 -11.93 -8.60
C SER A 155 -6.64 -12.04 -9.05
N VAL A 156 -7.20 -10.94 -9.58
CA VAL A 156 -8.57 -10.89 -10.07
C VAL A 156 -8.78 -11.82 -11.27
N GLY A 157 -7.78 -11.90 -12.17
CA GLY A 157 -7.84 -12.80 -13.34
C GLY A 157 -7.65 -14.27 -12.98
N LEU A 158 -6.83 -14.60 -11.97
CA LEU A 158 -6.62 -15.97 -11.52
C LEU A 158 -7.86 -16.57 -10.83
N LEU A 159 -8.66 -15.76 -10.13
CA LEU A 159 -9.81 -16.24 -9.40
C LEU A 159 -10.83 -17.00 -10.29
N PRO A 160 -11.35 -16.46 -11.40
CA PRO A 160 -12.25 -17.19 -12.27
C PRO A 160 -11.58 -18.39 -12.95
N ILE A 161 -10.30 -18.32 -13.28
CA ILE A 161 -9.55 -19.44 -13.87
C ILE A 161 -9.50 -20.60 -12.88
N VAL A 162 -9.06 -20.35 -11.64
CA VAL A 162 -8.98 -21.39 -10.61
C VAL A 162 -10.35 -21.96 -10.29
N SER A 163 -11.38 -21.11 -10.20
CA SER A 163 -12.75 -21.56 -9.89
C SER A 163 -13.40 -22.35 -11.02
N SER A 164 -12.90 -22.28 -12.27
CA SER A 164 -13.38 -23.14 -13.37
C SER A 164 -12.83 -24.57 -13.31
N PHE A 165 -11.67 -24.78 -12.67
CA PHE A 165 -11.04 -26.10 -12.57
C PHE A 165 -11.21 -26.75 -11.19
N PHE A 166 -11.41 -25.96 -10.13
CA PHE A 166 -11.45 -26.45 -8.76
C PHE A 166 -12.72 -25.99 -8.05
N PRO A 167 -13.36 -26.87 -7.25
CA PRO A 167 -14.48 -26.49 -6.40
C PRO A 167 -14.04 -25.44 -5.36
N GLU A 168 -14.95 -24.64 -4.86
CA GLU A 168 -14.68 -23.53 -3.95
C GLU A 168 -13.88 -23.95 -2.70
N ALA A 169 -14.13 -25.16 -2.19
CA ALA A 169 -13.42 -25.72 -1.04
C ALA A 169 -11.89 -25.88 -1.27
N ILE A 170 -11.45 -26.06 -2.50
CA ILE A 170 -10.06 -26.26 -2.88
C ILE A 170 -9.48 -25.02 -3.55
N GLY A 171 -10.31 -24.27 -4.28
CA GLY A 171 -9.88 -23.15 -5.11
C GLY A 171 -9.09 -22.08 -4.35
N TRP A 172 -9.51 -21.71 -3.14
CA TRP A 172 -8.78 -20.75 -2.31
C TRP A 172 -7.41 -21.28 -1.88
N ARG A 173 -7.27 -22.59 -1.64
CA ARG A 173 -5.99 -23.22 -1.32
C ARG A 173 -5.03 -23.18 -2.50
N VAL A 174 -5.56 -23.45 -3.71
CA VAL A 174 -4.77 -23.34 -4.95
C VAL A 174 -4.29 -21.92 -5.18
N LEU A 175 -5.14 -20.91 -4.95
CA LEU A 175 -4.74 -19.51 -5.05
C LEU A 175 -3.59 -19.18 -4.09
N PHE A 176 -3.66 -19.57 -2.83
CA PHE A 176 -2.56 -19.37 -1.89
C PHE A 176 -1.31 -20.20 -2.25
N ALA A 177 -1.48 -21.43 -2.76
CA ALA A 177 -0.34 -22.25 -3.20
C ALA A 177 0.41 -21.61 -4.38
N LEU A 178 -0.31 -20.93 -5.30
CA LEU A 178 0.30 -20.15 -6.38
C LEU A 178 1.13 -18.98 -5.86
N GLY A 179 0.91 -18.55 -4.62
CA GLY A 179 1.73 -17.56 -3.93
C GLY A 179 3.20 -17.97 -3.71
N ILE A 180 3.60 -19.21 -4.01
CA ILE A 180 5.01 -19.61 -4.03
C ILE A 180 5.74 -19.15 -5.31
N LEU A 181 5.02 -18.85 -6.39
CA LEU A 181 5.61 -18.44 -7.65
C LEU A 181 6.53 -17.21 -7.52
N PRO A 182 6.25 -16.24 -6.64
CA PRO A 182 7.16 -15.16 -6.32
C PRO A 182 8.56 -15.58 -5.88
N ALA A 183 8.71 -16.73 -5.23
CA ALA A 183 10.03 -17.23 -4.85
C ALA A 183 10.96 -17.41 -6.07
N VAL A 184 10.40 -17.68 -7.24
CA VAL A 184 11.15 -17.74 -8.51
C VAL A 184 11.78 -16.38 -8.84
N LEU A 185 11.11 -15.27 -8.53
CA LEU A 185 11.63 -13.92 -8.74
C LEU A 185 12.92 -13.69 -7.96
N VAL A 186 13.03 -14.23 -6.74
CA VAL A 186 14.24 -14.09 -5.92
C VAL A 186 15.48 -14.61 -6.62
N PHE A 187 15.35 -15.71 -7.34
CA PHE A 187 16.46 -16.27 -8.11
C PHE A 187 16.98 -15.28 -9.17
N PHE A 188 16.06 -14.60 -9.87
CA PHE A 188 16.42 -13.58 -10.84
C PHE A 188 16.98 -12.32 -10.16
N VAL A 189 16.36 -11.85 -9.09
CA VAL A 189 16.84 -10.69 -8.30
C VAL A 189 18.27 -10.93 -7.82
N ARG A 190 18.59 -12.11 -7.29
CA ARG A 190 19.92 -12.45 -6.81
C ARG A 190 21.00 -12.38 -7.91
N ARG A 191 20.68 -12.78 -9.14
CA ARG A 191 21.63 -12.82 -10.25
C ARG A 191 21.79 -11.51 -10.98
N LEU A 192 20.74 -10.69 -11.01
CA LEU A 192 20.63 -9.58 -11.94
C LEU A 192 20.77 -8.20 -11.28
N VAL A 193 20.47 -8.07 -9.99
CA VAL A 193 20.44 -6.78 -9.29
C VAL A 193 21.74 -6.60 -8.51
N PRO A 194 22.46 -5.48 -8.71
CA PRO A 194 23.64 -5.14 -7.89
C PRO A 194 23.20 -4.63 -6.51
N GLU A 195 24.08 -4.80 -5.51
CA GLU A 195 23.93 -4.12 -4.21
C GLU A 195 24.11 -2.60 -4.41
N SER A 196 23.49 -1.79 -3.54
CA SER A 196 23.59 -0.34 -3.58
C SER A 196 25.02 0.14 -3.32
N SER A 197 25.56 0.95 -4.24
CA SER A 197 26.88 1.60 -4.05
C SER A 197 26.82 2.59 -2.88
N ILE A 198 25.70 3.31 -2.73
CA ILE A 198 25.48 4.28 -1.63
C ILE A 198 25.55 3.57 -0.28
N TYR A 199 24.94 2.38 -0.17
CA TYR A 199 25.05 1.55 1.04
C TYR A 199 26.50 1.18 1.34
N SER A 200 27.25 0.77 0.32
CA SER A 200 28.64 0.35 0.46
C SER A 200 29.56 1.50 0.87
N GLU A 201 29.27 2.71 0.42
CA GLU A 201 29.97 3.94 0.77
C GLU A 201 29.58 4.45 2.17
N ALA A 202 28.29 4.50 2.48
CA ALA A 202 27.78 4.92 3.79
C ALA A 202 28.29 4.03 4.92
N LYS A 203 28.41 2.73 4.69
CA LYS A 203 29.01 1.78 5.64
C LYS A 203 30.47 2.10 5.96
N LYS A 204 31.19 2.78 5.04
CA LYS A 204 32.58 3.22 5.25
C LYS A 204 32.66 4.59 5.95
N ALA A 205 31.62 5.41 5.84
CA ALA A 205 31.69 6.83 6.22
C ALA A 205 31.22 7.15 7.65
N SER A 206 30.65 6.20 8.42
CA SER A 206 30.19 6.36 9.83
C SER A 206 29.52 7.72 10.14
N ALA A 207 28.72 8.26 9.26
CA ALA A 207 28.02 9.52 9.53
C ALA A 207 26.88 9.27 10.55
N GLU A 208 26.91 9.99 11.66
CA GLU A 208 25.83 9.96 12.65
C GLU A 208 24.54 10.51 12.02
N ALA A 209 23.55 9.64 11.80
CA ALA A 209 22.24 10.07 11.37
C ALA A 209 21.51 10.76 12.55
N PRO A 210 20.73 11.83 12.29
CA PRO A 210 19.92 12.46 13.32
C PRO A 210 19.03 11.42 14.01
N PRO A 211 18.77 11.56 15.33
CA PRO A 211 17.94 10.61 16.03
C PRO A 211 16.51 10.62 15.49
N PHE A 212 15.87 9.46 15.45
CA PHE A 212 14.51 9.28 14.90
C PHE A 212 13.48 10.28 15.49
N TRP A 213 13.60 10.61 16.78
CA TRP A 213 12.68 11.56 17.45
C TRP A 213 12.78 13.00 16.99
N ALA A 214 13.77 13.35 16.18
CA ALA A 214 13.88 14.68 15.58
C ALA A 214 12.63 15.06 14.75
N ILE A 215 11.90 14.09 14.21
CA ILE A 215 10.64 14.31 13.49
C ILE A 215 9.49 14.79 14.40
N PHE A 216 9.61 14.61 15.70
CA PHE A 216 8.64 15.06 16.70
C PHE A 216 9.08 16.34 17.43
N ALA A 217 10.26 16.90 17.12
CA ALA A 217 10.78 18.09 17.77
C ALA A 217 10.18 19.37 17.15
N GLY A 218 9.84 20.33 18.02
CA GLY A 218 9.45 21.69 17.65
C GLY A 218 8.32 21.74 16.59
N PRO A 219 8.52 22.49 15.51
CA PRO A 219 7.48 22.74 14.51
C PRO A 219 7.12 21.49 13.69
N HIS A 220 7.97 20.46 13.68
CA HIS A 220 7.73 19.24 12.91
C HIS A 220 6.63 18.35 13.52
N LEU A 221 6.41 18.40 14.85
CA LEU A 221 5.40 17.59 15.55
C LEU A 221 4.01 17.71 14.92
N ARG A 222 3.54 18.95 14.71
CA ARG A 222 2.22 19.21 14.14
C ARG A 222 2.08 18.60 12.73
N HIS A 223 3.10 18.78 11.89
CA HIS A 223 3.11 18.25 10.52
C HIS A 223 3.20 16.73 10.52
N THR A 224 4.04 16.14 11.37
CA THR A 224 4.20 14.69 11.52
C THR A 224 2.89 14.02 11.96
N VAL A 225 2.23 14.57 12.99
CA VAL A 225 0.95 14.04 13.47
C VAL A 225 -0.14 14.18 12.40
N ALA A 226 -0.26 15.35 11.77
CA ALA A 226 -1.26 15.57 10.72
C ALA A 226 -1.03 14.65 9.50
N ALA A 227 0.22 14.51 9.04
CA ALA A 227 0.56 13.62 7.93
C ALA A 227 0.30 12.14 8.27
N ALA A 228 0.63 11.71 9.50
CA ALA A 228 0.36 10.35 9.97
C ALA A 228 -1.15 10.07 10.06
N LEU A 229 -1.95 11.00 10.59
CA LEU A 229 -3.41 10.88 10.65
C LEU A 229 -4.04 10.89 9.26
N MET A 230 -3.56 11.73 8.34
CA MET A 230 -4.02 11.74 6.95
C MET A 230 -3.73 10.40 6.28
N SER A 231 -2.52 9.89 6.44
CA SER A 231 -2.11 8.58 5.93
C SER A 231 -2.94 7.44 6.53
N THR A 232 -3.20 7.48 7.85
CA THR A 232 -4.07 6.52 8.57
C THR A 232 -5.46 6.46 7.95
N GLY A 233 -6.08 7.61 7.71
CA GLY A 233 -7.40 7.67 7.11
C GLY A 233 -7.43 7.18 5.66
N ILE A 234 -6.45 7.58 4.85
CA ILE A 234 -6.36 7.12 3.45
C ILE A 234 -6.17 5.61 3.38
N PHE A 235 -5.20 5.05 4.12
CA PHE A 235 -4.96 3.61 4.14
C PHE A 235 -6.11 2.84 4.80
N GLY A 236 -6.70 3.37 5.88
CA GLY A 236 -7.85 2.74 6.53
C GLY A 236 -9.03 2.57 5.58
N GLY A 237 -9.43 3.62 4.88
CA GLY A 237 -10.47 3.55 3.86
C GLY A 237 -10.12 2.63 2.70
N ALA A 238 -8.85 2.67 2.23
CA ALA A 238 -8.35 1.79 1.19
C ALA A 238 -8.45 0.31 1.59
N TYR A 239 -8.01 -0.03 2.79
CA TYR A 239 -8.03 -1.42 3.29
C TYR A 239 -9.43 -1.96 3.49
N VAL A 240 -10.42 -1.13 3.84
CA VAL A 240 -11.84 -1.55 3.83
C VAL A 240 -12.23 -2.04 2.44
N MET A 241 -11.92 -1.24 1.40
CA MET A 241 -12.30 -1.61 0.02
C MET A 241 -11.53 -2.83 -0.46
N ILE A 242 -10.21 -2.88 -0.31
CA ILE A 242 -9.38 -4.01 -0.75
C ILE A 242 -9.82 -5.32 -0.08
N THR A 243 -10.14 -5.27 1.21
CA THR A 243 -10.48 -6.47 1.98
C THR A 243 -11.92 -6.94 1.72
N TRP A 244 -12.88 -6.02 1.78
CA TRP A 244 -14.30 -6.39 1.85
C TRP A 244 -15.08 -6.20 0.55
N LEU A 245 -14.58 -5.43 -0.43
CA LEU A 245 -15.28 -5.22 -1.69
C LEU A 245 -15.59 -6.51 -2.45
N PRO A 246 -14.66 -7.49 -2.58
CA PRO A 246 -14.99 -8.76 -3.23
C PRO A 246 -16.12 -9.52 -2.51
N THR A 247 -16.09 -9.50 -1.17
CA THR A 247 -17.15 -10.12 -0.36
C THR A 247 -18.48 -9.40 -0.54
N TYR A 248 -18.49 -8.07 -0.56
CA TYR A 248 -19.67 -7.25 -0.81
C TYR A 248 -20.29 -7.55 -2.16
N LEU A 249 -19.49 -7.59 -3.23
CA LEU A 249 -19.94 -7.90 -4.59
C LEU A 249 -20.61 -9.29 -4.65
N ARG A 250 -20.05 -10.28 -3.97
CA ARG A 250 -20.56 -11.64 -3.97
C ARG A 250 -21.78 -11.84 -3.05
N SER A 251 -21.72 -11.32 -1.81
CA SER A 251 -22.72 -11.60 -0.78
C SER A 251 -23.88 -10.62 -0.75
N ALA A 252 -23.65 -9.34 -1.05
CA ALA A 252 -24.67 -8.30 -1.01
C ALA A 252 -25.29 -8.02 -2.39
N LEU A 253 -24.49 -8.07 -3.47
CA LEU A 253 -24.99 -7.89 -4.84
C LEU A 253 -25.24 -9.23 -5.56
N HIS A 254 -25.01 -10.36 -4.90
CA HIS A 254 -25.25 -11.72 -5.42
C HIS A 254 -24.57 -11.99 -6.77
N LEU A 255 -23.40 -11.35 -7.02
CA LEU A 255 -22.67 -11.53 -8.27
C LEU A 255 -21.93 -12.87 -8.28
N SER A 256 -21.84 -13.47 -9.46
CA SER A 256 -20.96 -14.61 -9.71
C SER A 256 -19.48 -14.22 -9.54
N ILE A 257 -18.60 -15.21 -9.46
CA ILE A 257 -17.14 -14.98 -9.39
C ILE A 257 -16.68 -14.17 -10.61
N THR A 258 -17.11 -14.56 -11.81
CA THR A 258 -16.77 -13.86 -13.07
C THR A 258 -17.32 -12.44 -13.10
N GLY A 259 -18.59 -12.25 -12.67
CA GLY A 259 -19.21 -10.94 -12.54
C GLY A 259 -18.43 -10.03 -11.60
N SER A 260 -18.11 -10.51 -10.40
CA SER A 260 -17.31 -9.75 -9.42
C SER A 260 -15.94 -9.35 -9.97
N SER A 261 -15.26 -10.26 -10.71
CA SER A 261 -13.98 -9.97 -11.34
C SER A 261 -14.08 -8.85 -12.38
N GLY A 262 -15.18 -8.76 -13.13
CA GLY A 262 -15.44 -7.66 -14.08
C GLY A 262 -15.50 -6.28 -13.38
N TYR A 263 -16.22 -6.21 -12.25
CA TYR A 263 -16.29 -4.98 -11.45
C TYR A 263 -14.93 -4.59 -10.87
N LEU A 264 -14.16 -5.56 -10.37
CA LEU A 264 -12.82 -5.32 -9.85
C LEU A 264 -11.84 -4.90 -10.95
N ALA A 265 -12.00 -5.39 -12.19
CA ALA A 265 -11.21 -4.94 -13.33
C ALA A 265 -11.42 -3.44 -13.61
N MET A 266 -12.65 -2.92 -13.48
CA MET A 266 -12.93 -1.49 -13.60
C MET A 266 -12.25 -0.68 -12.50
N ASN A 267 -12.20 -1.20 -11.27
CA ASN A 267 -11.45 -0.58 -10.16
C ASN A 267 -9.95 -0.48 -10.49
N ILE A 268 -9.37 -1.55 -11.02
CA ILE A 268 -7.96 -1.59 -11.43
C ILE A 268 -7.68 -0.57 -12.54
N LEU A 269 -8.55 -0.50 -13.55
CA LEU A 269 -8.42 0.51 -14.61
C LEU A 269 -8.46 1.93 -14.02
N GLY A 270 -9.40 2.22 -13.12
CA GLY A 270 -9.44 3.49 -12.41
C GLY A 270 -8.14 3.81 -11.69
N SER A 271 -7.56 2.85 -11.00
CA SER A 271 -6.32 3.03 -10.24
C SER A 271 -5.09 3.38 -11.10
N LEU A 272 -5.12 3.07 -12.39
CA LEU A 272 -4.08 3.47 -13.35
C LEU A 272 -4.22 4.93 -13.79
N PHE A 273 -5.44 5.44 -13.93
CA PHE A 273 -5.68 6.81 -14.39
C PHE A 273 -5.67 7.84 -13.26
N GLY A 274 -6.10 7.46 -12.06
CA GLY A 274 -6.20 8.35 -10.91
C GLY A 274 -4.90 9.11 -10.58
N PRO A 275 -3.75 8.43 -10.47
CA PRO A 275 -2.46 9.08 -10.22
C PRO A 275 -2.08 10.13 -11.25
N LEU A 276 -2.41 9.91 -12.53
CA LEU A 276 -2.12 10.86 -13.61
C LEU A 276 -2.94 12.14 -13.47
N ILE A 277 -4.23 11.99 -13.16
CA ILE A 277 -5.14 13.11 -12.93
C ILE A 277 -4.72 13.88 -11.68
N TYR A 278 -4.37 13.15 -10.60
CA TYR A 278 -3.90 13.77 -9.36
C TYR A 278 -2.63 14.60 -9.58
N GLY A 279 -1.63 14.03 -10.27
CA GLY A 279 -0.38 14.74 -10.54
C GLY A 279 -0.61 16.04 -11.28
N TRP A 280 -1.43 15.99 -12.36
CA TRP A 280 -1.77 17.18 -13.14
C TRP A 280 -2.54 18.23 -12.33
N LEU A 281 -3.51 17.81 -11.53
CA LEU A 281 -4.31 18.71 -10.70
C LEU A 281 -3.47 19.30 -9.56
N SER A 282 -2.67 18.48 -8.89
CA SER A 282 -1.81 18.83 -7.77
C SER A 282 -0.76 19.89 -8.14
N ASP A 283 -0.28 19.88 -9.39
CA ASP A 283 0.64 20.92 -9.87
C ASP A 283 -0.06 22.27 -10.16
N ARG A 284 -1.41 22.29 -10.32
CA ARG A 284 -2.19 23.49 -10.60
C ARG A 284 -2.82 24.14 -9.38
N ILE A 285 -3.46 23.33 -8.53
CA ILE A 285 -4.23 23.84 -7.38
C ILE A 285 -3.50 23.65 -6.05
N GLY A 286 -2.34 22.98 -6.06
CA GLY A 286 -1.57 22.69 -4.87
C GLY A 286 -1.83 21.29 -4.28
N ARG A 287 -0.93 20.84 -3.40
CA ARG A 287 -0.96 19.51 -2.79
C ARG A 287 -2.16 19.34 -1.86
N ARG A 288 -2.33 20.31 -0.94
CA ARG A 288 -3.38 20.30 0.08
C ARG A 288 -4.78 20.29 -0.53
N TYR A 289 -5.05 21.19 -1.46
CA TYR A 289 -6.37 21.30 -2.10
C TYR A 289 -6.66 20.06 -2.95
N SER A 290 -5.67 19.48 -3.60
CA SER A 290 -5.85 18.22 -4.33
C SER A 290 -6.25 17.07 -3.41
N PHE A 291 -5.60 16.89 -2.24
CA PHE A 291 -6.02 15.90 -1.26
C PHE A 291 -7.46 16.12 -0.81
N MET A 292 -7.82 17.35 -0.46
CA MET A 292 -9.19 17.68 -0.01
C MET A 292 -10.22 17.33 -1.09
N THR A 293 -9.95 17.71 -2.35
CA THR A 293 -10.82 17.39 -3.49
C THR A 293 -11.00 15.89 -3.68
N PHE A 294 -9.89 15.14 -3.74
CA PHE A 294 -9.97 13.69 -3.95
C PHE A 294 -10.54 12.93 -2.75
N LEU A 295 -10.35 13.41 -1.51
CA LEU A 295 -10.99 12.84 -0.32
C LEU A 295 -12.50 13.05 -0.33
N LEU A 296 -12.99 14.22 -0.73
CA LEU A 296 -14.42 14.48 -0.87
C LEU A 296 -15.04 13.63 -1.99
N LEU A 297 -14.37 13.56 -3.14
CA LEU A 297 -14.81 12.72 -4.26
C LEU A 297 -14.85 11.24 -3.87
N GLN A 298 -13.83 10.75 -3.17
CA GLN A 298 -13.77 9.37 -2.69
C GLN A 298 -14.84 9.08 -1.65
N ALA A 299 -15.05 9.97 -0.68
CA ALA A 299 -16.09 9.83 0.33
C ALA A 299 -17.49 9.84 -0.30
N GLY A 300 -17.76 10.77 -1.22
CA GLY A 300 -19.01 10.82 -1.97
C GLY A 300 -19.24 9.56 -2.81
N ASN A 301 -18.21 9.09 -3.51
CA ASN A 301 -18.27 7.87 -4.31
C ASN A 301 -18.58 6.63 -3.43
N VAL A 302 -17.90 6.50 -2.28
CA VAL A 302 -18.13 5.40 -1.33
C VAL A 302 -19.54 5.48 -0.72
N ALA A 303 -20.01 6.68 -0.36
CA ALA A 303 -21.36 6.86 0.16
C ALA A 303 -22.42 6.42 -0.86
N ILE A 304 -22.31 6.85 -2.11
CA ILE A 304 -23.25 6.44 -3.17
C ILE A 304 -23.14 4.94 -3.43
N TYR A 305 -21.93 4.40 -3.53
CA TYR A 305 -21.68 3.00 -3.86
C TYR A 305 -22.22 2.02 -2.83
N LEU A 306 -22.07 2.31 -1.54
CA LEU A 306 -22.39 1.37 -0.46
C LEU A 306 -23.71 1.66 0.27
N LEU A 307 -24.22 2.89 0.21
CA LEU A 307 -25.35 3.33 1.01
C LEU A 307 -26.58 3.69 0.16
N ALA A 308 -26.41 3.96 -1.14
CA ALA A 308 -27.53 4.25 -2.03
C ALA A 308 -27.92 3.03 -2.86
N PRO A 309 -29.22 2.86 -3.23
CA PRO A 309 -29.63 1.87 -4.20
C PRO A 309 -29.19 2.31 -5.59
N VAL A 310 -28.23 1.59 -6.18
CA VAL A 310 -27.68 1.88 -7.50
C VAL A 310 -27.87 0.68 -8.45
N ASP A 311 -28.08 0.97 -9.72
CA ASP A 311 -28.17 -0.05 -10.77
C ASP A 311 -26.77 -0.60 -11.13
N ALA A 312 -26.75 -1.73 -11.84
CA ALA A 312 -25.51 -2.41 -12.21
C ALA A 312 -24.56 -1.53 -13.05
N GLY A 313 -25.08 -0.73 -13.98
CA GLY A 313 -24.28 0.17 -14.81
C GLY A 313 -23.59 1.26 -13.98
N THR A 314 -24.34 1.89 -13.10
CA THR A 314 -23.80 2.88 -12.16
C THR A 314 -22.77 2.25 -11.23
N THR A 315 -23.00 1.03 -10.75
CA THR A 315 -22.04 0.29 -9.90
C THR A 315 -20.72 0.06 -10.61
N VAL A 316 -20.70 -0.28 -11.90
CA VAL A 316 -19.48 -0.43 -12.72
C VAL A 316 -18.71 0.89 -12.79
N LEU A 317 -19.41 2.01 -13.05
CA LEU A 317 -18.81 3.34 -13.13
C LEU A 317 -18.22 3.77 -11.78
N LEU A 318 -18.97 3.56 -10.70
CA LEU A 318 -18.51 3.89 -9.34
C LEU A 318 -17.29 3.06 -8.94
N ASN A 319 -17.17 1.79 -9.39
CA ASN A 319 -15.95 0.99 -9.20
C ASN A 319 -14.73 1.59 -9.88
N PHE A 320 -14.88 2.12 -11.10
CA PHE A 320 -13.81 2.83 -11.79
C PHE A 320 -13.35 4.04 -10.96
N PHE A 321 -14.28 4.89 -10.52
CA PHE A 321 -13.95 6.05 -9.69
C PHE A 321 -13.39 5.67 -8.32
N LEU A 322 -13.84 4.56 -7.72
CA LEU A 322 -13.31 4.05 -6.47
C LEU A 322 -11.80 3.79 -6.59
N GLY A 323 -11.38 3.11 -7.66
CA GLY A 323 -9.98 2.86 -7.95
C GLY A 323 -9.22 4.14 -8.31
N ALA A 324 -9.82 5.02 -9.13
CA ALA A 324 -9.19 6.26 -9.57
C ALA A 324 -8.88 7.20 -8.40
N PHE A 325 -9.84 7.46 -7.53
CA PHE A 325 -9.63 8.37 -6.40
C PHE A 325 -8.71 7.76 -5.35
N GLN A 326 -8.78 6.45 -5.12
CA GLN A 326 -7.86 5.76 -4.22
C GLN A 326 -6.42 5.79 -4.72
N GLY A 327 -6.20 5.49 -6.01
CA GLY A 327 -4.88 5.58 -6.64
C GLY A 327 -4.32 7.01 -6.64
N ALA A 328 -5.19 8.00 -6.86
CA ALA A 328 -4.87 9.42 -6.77
C ALA A 328 -4.34 9.79 -5.37
N LEU A 329 -5.10 9.46 -4.32
CA LEU A 329 -4.72 9.74 -2.93
C LEU A 329 -3.40 9.06 -2.55
N ALA A 330 -3.22 7.79 -2.92
CA ALA A 330 -2.00 7.05 -2.64
C ALA A 330 -0.76 7.68 -3.30
N SER A 331 -0.88 8.12 -4.56
CA SER A 331 0.23 8.70 -5.32
C SER A 331 0.69 10.07 -4.78
N GLY A 332 -0.23 10.82 -4.19
CA GLY A 332 0.07 12.15 -3.65
C GLY A 332 0.84 12.15 -2.33
N MET A 333 0.75 11.08 -1.53
CA MET A 333 1.35 11.05 -0.19
C MET A 333 2.88 11.16 -0.21
N LEU A 334 3.55 10.40 -1.09
CA LEU A 334 5.01 10.37 -1.16
C LEU A 334 5.64 11.74 -1.41
N PRO A 335 5.27 12.48 -2.47
CA PRO A 335 5.86 13.80 -2.73
C PRO A 335 5.49 14.80 -1.63
N THR A 336 4.25 14.82 -1.17
CA THR A 336 3.79 15.76 -0.14
C THR A 336 4.54 15.55 1.18
N PHE A 337 4.71 14.30 1.62
CA PHE A 337 5.45 14.03 2.86
C PHE A 337 6.94 14.32 2.73
N ALA A 338 7.54 14.16 1.54
CA ALA A 338 8.93 14.56 1.30
C ALA A 338 9.12 16.08 1.42
N GLU A 339 8.13 16.87 1.01
CA GLU A 339 8.14 18.33 1.05
C GLU A 339 7.93 18.91 2.47
N LEU A 340 7.53 18.10 3.47
CA LEU A 340 7.30 18.53 4.85
C LEU A 340 8.58 18.59 5.70
N TYR A 341 9.68 17.92 5.27
CA TYR A 341 10.84 17.71 6.11
C TYR A 341 12.14 18.17 5.43
N PRO A 342 13.10 18.75 6.21
CA PRO A 342 14.44 18.98 5.73
C PRO A 342 15.16 17.67 5.40
N THR A 343 16.16 17.73 4.53
CA THR A 343 16.86 16.55 3.99
C THR A 343 17.39 15.62 5.08
N SER A 344 17.85 16.18 6.20
CA SER A 344 18.44 15.41 7.31
C SER A 344 17.47 14.43 7.99
N ILE A 345 16.18 14.75 8.05
CA ILE A 345 15.15 13.92 8.71
C ILE A 345 14.01 13.48 7.74
N ARG A 346 14.12 13.82 6.46
CA ARG A 346 13.08 13.55 5.44
C ARG A 346 12.70 12.08 5.33
N ALA A 347 13.71 11.20 5.25
CA ALA A 347 13.48 9.76 5.14
C ALA A 347 12.76 9.20 6.37
N SER A 348 13.17 9.63 7.57
CA SER A 348 12.55 9.22 8.84
C SER A 348 11.11 9.74 8.96
N GLY A 349 10.86 11.01 8.62
CA GLY A 349 9.53 11.62 8.66
C GLY A 349 8.56 10.98 7.67
N GLN A 350 8.98 10.82 6.43
CA GLN A 350 8.21 10.17 5.38
C GLN A 350 7.91 8.71 5.71
N GLY A 351 8.93 7.96 6.17
CA GLY A 351 8.78 6.57 6.58
C GLY A 351 7.82 6.40 7.75
N PHE A 352 7.90 7.29 8.77
CA PHE A 352 6.96 7.27 9.89
C PHE A 352 5.52 7.59 9.45
N CYS A 353 5.32 8.65 8.66
CA CYS A 353 3.98 9.04 8.23
C CYS A 353 3.30 7.95 7.38
N LEU A 354 4.04 7.31 6.47
CA LEU A 354 3.51 6.23 5.64
C LEU A 354 3.37 4.91 6.41
N GLY A 355 4.42 4.51 7.14
CA GLY A 355 4.42 3.25 7.90
C GLY A 355 3.46 3.28 9.08
N GLY A 356 3.46 4.38 9.85
CA GLY A 356 2.50 4.60 10.93
C GLY A 356 1.07 4.64 10.42
N GLY A 357 0.82 5.36 9.32
CA GLY A 357 -0.51 5.41 8.69
C GLY A 357 -1.01 4.04 8.25
N ARG A 358 -0.14 3.22 7.64
CA ARG A 358 -0.46 1.82 7.31
C ARG A 358 -0.78 0.99 8.55
N GLY A 359 0.05 1.11 9.60
CA GLY A 359 -0.11 0.39 10.85
C GLY A 359 -1.43 0.72 11.56
N PHE A 360 -1.73 1.99 11.78
CA PHE A 360 -2.99 2.41 12.42
C PHE A 360 -4.21 2.16 11.52
N GLY A 361 -4.11 2.39 10.21
CA GLY A 361 -5.18 2.09 9.25
C GLY A 361 -5.53 0.61 9.15
N SER A 362 -4.62 -0.29 9.54
CA SER A 362 -4.81 -1.73 9.51
C SER A 362 -5.92 -2.26 10.42
N VAL A 363 -6.33 -1.49 11.43
CA VAL A 363 -7.40 -1.87 12.37
C VAL A 363 -8.79 -1.77 11.72
N VAL A 364 -8.94 -0.93 10.69
CA VAL A 364 -10.27 -0.63 10.12
C VAL A 364 -10.96 -1.86 9.48
N PRO A 365 -10.27 -2.77 8.78
CA PRO A 365 -10.92 -4.01 8.30
C PRO A 365 -11.52 -4.89 9.39
N ALA A 366 -10.88 -4.98 10.56
CA ALA A 366 -11.43 -5.71 11.71
C ALA A 366 -12.71 -5.02 12.24
N SER A 367 -12.71 -3.69 12.31
CA SER A 367 -13.88 -2.91 12.73
C SER A 367 -15.09 -3.16 11.81
N VAL A 368 -14.86 -3.24 10.49
CA VAL A 368 -15.94 -3.62 9.53
C VAL A 368 -16.47 -5.01 9.84
N GLY A 369 -15.60 -6.00 10.08
CA GLY A 369 -16.01 -7.37 10.39
C GLY A 369 -16.88 -7.45 11.66
N ILE A 370 -16.51 -6.69 12.69
CA ILE A 370 -17.27 -6.61 13.97
C ILE A 370 -18.64 -5.96 13.71
N LEU A 371 -18.69 -4.82 13.05
CA LEU A 371 -19.95 -4.11 12.76
C LEU A 371 -20.88 -4.91 11.85
N ALA A 372 -20.33 -5.68 10.93
CA ALA A 372 -21.08 -6.51 9.98
C ALA A 372 -21.79 -7.72 10.64
N VAL A 373 -21.65 -7.95 11.94
CA VAL A 373 -22.44 -8.90 12.71
C VAL A 373 -23.87 -8.41 12.87
N ASN A 374 -24.04 -7.11 13.19
CA ASN A 374 -25.34 -6.51 13.52
C ASN A 374 -25.88 -5.59 12.43
N HIS A 375 -25.08 -5.28 11.40
CA HIS A 375 -25.43 -4.37 10.33
C HIS A 375 -25.16 -5.00 8.94
N PRO A 376 -25.85 -4.55 7.89
CA PRO A 376 -25.53 -4.94 6.52
C PRO A 376 -24.07 -4.62 6.21
N LEU A 377 -23.39 -5.51 5.47
CA LEU A 377 -21.97 -5.37 5.16
C LEU A 377 -21.64 -4.02 4.49
N GLY A 378 -22.48 -3.56 3.54
CA GLY A 378 -22.31 -2.27 2.88
C GLY A 378 -22.35 -1.09 3.85
N THR A 379 -23.27 -1.10 4.81
CA THR A 379 -23.37 -0.05 5.85
C THR A 379 -22.15 -0.06 6.78
N ALA A 380 -21.67 -1.23 7.18
CA ALA A 380 -20.47 -1.35 8.01
C ALA A 380 -19.21 -0.85 7.26
N MET A 381 -19.05 -1.25 6.00
CA MET A 381 -17.97 -0.78 5.14
C MET A 381 -18.04 0.74 4.91
N GLY A 382 -19.22 1.25 4.54
CA GLY A 382 -19.45 2.66 4.29
C GLY A 382 -19.16 3.52 5.51
N GLY A 383 -19.68 3.14 6.67
CA GLY A 383 -19.44 3.86 7.93
C GLY A 383 -17.96 3.92 8.29
N CYS A 384 -17.26 2.78 8.30
CA CYS A 384 -15.83 2.74 8.60
C CYS A 384 -14.98 3.53 7.59
N ALA A 385 -15.26 3.39 6.29
CA ALA A 385 -14.51 4.09 5.26
C ALA A 385 -14.75 5.61 5.31
N LEU A 386 -15.99 6.05 5.50
CA LEU A 386 -16.31 7.48 5.63
C LEU A 386 -15.67 8.10 6.86
N CYS A 387 -15.66 7.42 8.01
CA CYS A 387 -14.94 7.87 9.20
C CYS A 387 -13.43 8.00 8.93
N ALA A 388 -12.84 7.02 8.22
CA ALA A 388 -11.43 7.06 7.86
C ALA A 388 -11.11 8.23 6.92
N TYR A 389 -11.91 8.45 5.87
CA TYR A 389 -11.72 9.58 4.96
C TYR A 389 -12.00 10.94 5.61
N ALA A 390 -12.96 11.02 6.56
CA ALA A 390 -13.18 12.21 7.36
C ALA A 390 -11.96 12.55 8.23
N LEU A 391 -11.36 11.55 8.88
CA LEU A 391 -10.09 11.70 9.61
C LEU A 391 -9.00 12.27 8.70
N ALA A 392 -8.83 11.67 7.50
CA ALA A 392 -7.85 12.14 6.53
C ALA A 392 -8.12 13.58 6.07
N PHE A 393 -9.38 13.92 5.85
CA PHE A 393 -9.79 15.27 5.42
C PHE A 393 -9.48 16.32 6.51
N VAL A 394 -9.84 16.05 7.76
CA VAL A 394 -9.53 16.94 8.88
C VAL A 394 -8.02 17.10 9.04
N ALA A 395 -7.26 16.03 8.91
CA ALA A 395 -5.80 16.07 8.96
C ALA A 395 -5.21 16.89 7.79
N ALA A 396 -5.76 16.78 6.58
CA ALA A 396 -5.35 17.57 5.42
C ALA A 396 -5.59 19.07 5.62
N LEU A 397 -6.63 19.48 6.39
CA LEU A 397 -6.86 20.88 6.74
C LEU A 397 -5.72 21.48 7.59
N VAL A 398 -5.04 20.66 8.37
CA VAL A 398 -3.96 21.07 9.27
C VAL A 398 -2.61 21.17 8.53
N LEU A 399 -2.44 20.41 7.43
CA LEU A 399 -1.21 20.40 6.66
C LEU A 399 -1.00 21.73 5.91
N PRO A 400 0.24 22.21 5.83
CA PRO A 400 0.57 23.39 5.01
C PRO A 400 0.44 23.05 3.52
N GLU A 401 0.26 24.09 2.69
CA GLU A 401 0.44 23.94 1.24
C GLU A 401 1.93 23.84 0.94
N THR A 402 2.33 22.79 0.24
CA THR A 402 3.74 22.51 -0.07
C THR A 402 4.08 22.66 -1.54
N SER A 403 3.11 22.98 -2.38
CA SER A 403 3.31 23.14 -3.83
C SER A 403 4.30 24.29 -4.12
N GLY A 404 5.29 24.02 -4.98
CA GLY A 404 6.29 25.01 -5.35
C GLY A 404 7.35 25.28 -4.26
N THR A 405 7.35 24.56 -3.16
CA THR A 405 8.39 24.71 -2.12
C THR A 405 9.72 24.20 -2.64
N ASP A 406 10.72 25.08 -2.66
CA ASP A 406 12.10 24.71 -2.98
C ASP A 406 12.69 23.92 -1.80
N LEU A 407 13.04 22.66 -2.04
CA LEU A 407 13.61 21.76 -1.03
C LEU A 407 14.93 22.33 -0.43
N HIS A 408 15.67 23.12 -1.20
CA HIS A 408 16.89 23.80 -0.70
C HIS A 408 16.56 24.90 0.32
N ARG A 409 15.40 25.57 0.20
CA ARG A 409 14.97 26.56 1.19
C ARG A 409 14.57 25.93 2.53
N ILE A 410 13.99 24.73 2.50
CA ILE A 410 13.67 23.98 3.71
C ILE A 410 14.97 23.63 4.45
N ASP A 411 16.02 23.23 3.73
CA ASP A 411 17.31 22.89 4.29
C ASP A 411 18.03 24.13 4.86
N ALA A 412 17.90 25.28 4.24
CA ALA A 412 18.49 26.55 4.72
C ALA A 412 17.82 27.06 6.01
N ALA A 413 16.55 26.76 6.24
CA ALA A 413 15.82 27.14 7.45
C ALA A 413 16.07 26.20 8.65
N ALA A 414 16.58 25.01 8.41
CA ALA A 414 16.82 23.98 9.43
C ALA A 414 17.79 24.40 10.56
N PRO A 415 18.91 25.11 10.30
CA PRO A 415 19.85 25.54 11.36
C PRO A 415 19.23 26.51 12.37
N ALA A 416 18.37 27.42 11.91
CA ALA A 416 17.70 28.40 12.79
C ALA A 416 16.71 27.72 13.74
N ILE A 417 16.08 26.62 13.30
CA ILE A 417 15.10 25.85 14.07
C ILE A 417 15.80 24.99 15.14
N GLN A 418 16.99 24.45 14.84
CA GLN A 418 17.80 23.70 15.82
C GLN A 418 18.29 24.58 16.97
N GLN A 419 18.62 25.84 16.72
CA GLN A 419 19.00 26.78 17.76
C GLN A 419 17.84 27.19 18.68
N MET A 420 16.60 27.22 18.18
CA MET A 420 15.42 27.55 18.99
C MET A 420 14.89 26.35 19.82
N ALA A 421 15.24 25.12 19.51
CA ALA A 421 14.84 23.91 20.22
C ALA A 421 15.86 23.50 21.32
N GLY A 422 16.97 24.15 21.41
CA GLY A 422 18.03 23.92 22.41
C GLY A 422 17.98 24.86 23.64
N HIS A 423 16.96 25.65 23.76
CA HIS A 423 16.56 26.43 24.93
C HIS A 423 15.20 25.94 25.43
#